data_a9765567fb3b6ef475cc33f7ecec1e7a
#
_entry.id   a9765567fb3b6ef475cc33f7ecec1e7a
#
_cell.length_a   1.000
_cell.length_b   1.000
_cell.length_c   1.000
_cell.angle_alpha   90.00
_cell.angle_beta   90.00
_cell.angle_gamma   90.00
#
_symmetry.space_group_name_H-M   'P 1'
#
loop_
_entity.id
_entity.type
_entity.pdbx_description
1 polymer ?
#
loop_
_entity_poly.entity_id
_entity_poly.type
_entity_poly.pdbx_seq_one_letter_code
_entity_poly.pdbx_strand_id
1 'polypeptide(L)'
;MFGCQQILLKPDKELKAVLEYICQESNKLHNCAVYYARQIYFKAHTYVRPFDVINALKRNPHYGALCAQAAQQTCGAVGESVKSFKGLIKLFREGKLEFQPKFPNYRTPGGFHLIAYPKQALGKKLIDGQISIPLGQKVKAWFGLKNFQVPMPSNLDYAELREIRILPRNGCFYAEFVYKSISVQAVGDDRKALGIDHGIDNWLTCISNSGTTFIIDGKHLKSVNQWYNKRVATLMEGKHNGFWSHQLARLTEKRNRQMRDAGAT
;
A
#
# COMPACT_ATOMS: atom_id res chain seq x y z
N MET A 1 -11.80 -4.60 14.68
CA MET A 1 -11.60 -3.93 13.37
C MET A 1 -10.11 -3.93 13.07
N PHE A 2 -9.70 -3.82 11.79
CA PHE A 2 -8.30 -3.59 11.46
C PHE A 2 -8.08 -2.11 11.15
N GLY A 3 -6.99 -1.55 11.69
CA GLY A 3 -6.52 -0.22 11.40
C GLY A 3 -5.26 -0.26 10.55
N CYS A 4 -4.92 0.86 9.92
CA CYS A 4 -3.75 1.01 9.08
C CYS A 4 -3.13 2.40 9.30
N GLN A 5 -1.83 2.46 9.58
CA GLN A 5 -1.09 3.70 9.74
C GLN A 5 0.17 3.68 8.89
N GLN A 6 0.46 4.78 8.21
CA GLN A 6 1.61 4.91 7.33
C GLN A 6 2.62 5.91 7.87
N ILE A 7 3.90 5.59 7.74
CA ILE A 7 5.00 6.54 7.95
C ILE A 7 5.87 6.62 6.70
N LEU A 8 6.41 7.81 6.42
CA LEU A 8 7.39 8.00 5.35
C LEU A 8 8.75 7.50 5.83
N LEU A 9 9.35 6.58 5.08
CA LEU A 9 10.73 6.16 5.28
C LEU A 9 11.68 7.20 4.68
N LYS A 10 12.78 7.46 5.37
CA LYS A 10 13.87 8.34 4.90
C LYS A 10 15.14 7.49 4.75
N PRO A 11 15.19 6.55 3.79
CA PRO A 11 16.34 5.69 3.61
C PRO A 11 17.55 6.50 3.14
N ASP A 12 18.75 6.11 3.59
CA ASP A 12 19.98 6.51 2.96
C ASP A 12 20.12 5.91 1.54
N LYS A 13 21.24 6.16 0.88
CA LYS A 13 21.47 5.68 -0.50
C LYS A 13 21.45 4.17 -0.60
N GLU A 14 22.07 3.49 0.36
CA GLU A 14 22.21 2.04 0.36
C GLU A 14 20.88 1.34 0.62
N LEU A 15 20.19 1.73 1.70
CA LEU A 15 18.88 1.20 2.01
C LEU A 15 17.86 1.51 0.90
N LYS A 16 17.95 2.68 0.25
CA LYS A 16 17.11 3.01 -0.89
C LYS A 16 17.31 2.03 -2.03
N ALA A 17 18.56 1.71 -2.39
CA ALA A 17 18.87 0.73 -3.43
C ALA A 17 18.33 -0.67 -3.08
N VAL A 18 18.44 -1.08 -1.81
CA VAL A 18 17.86 -2.33 -1.31
C VAL A 18 16.34 -2.32 -1.45
N LEU A 19 15.66 -1.26 -1.03
CA LEU A 19 14.20 -1.14 -1.12
C LEU A 19 13.72 -1.15 -2.59
N GLU A 20 14.43 -0.46 -3.48
CA GLU A 20 14.15 -0.50 -4.92
C GLU A 20 14.29 -1.92 -5.47
N TYR A 21 15.39 -2.60 -5.17
CA TYR A 21 15.63 -3.96 -5.60
C TYR A 21 14.55 -4.93 -5.14
N ILE A 22 14.25 -4.98 -3.84
CA ILE A 22 13.26 -5.93 -3.31
C ILE A 22 11.85 -5.63 -3.84
N CYS A 23 11.48 -4.36 -4.05
CA CYS A 23 10.18 -3.99 -4.63
C CYS A 23 10.10 -4.37 -6.13
N GLN A 24 11.21 -4.30 -6.89
CA GLN A 24 11.27 -4.83 -8.26
C GLN A 24 11.15 -6.35 -8.30
N GLU A 25 11.85 -7.05 -7.41
CA GLU A 25 11.77 -8.51 -7.32
C GLU A 25 10.37 -8.98 -6.89
N SER A 26 9.71 -8.24 -6.01
CA SER A 26 8.29 -8.47 -5.66
C SER A 26 7.38 -8.30 -6.88
N ASN A 27 7.61 -7.28 -7.72
CA ASN A 27 6.85 -7.08 -8.96
C ASN A 27 7.04 -8.22 -9.96
N LYS A 28 8.28 -8.67 -10.15
CA LYS A 28 8.60 -9.80 -11.02
C LYS A 28 7.99 -11.11 -10.51
N LEU A 29 8.09 -11.36 -9.19
CA LEU A 29 7.49 -12.53 -8.56
C LEU A 29 5.97 -12.54 -8.71
N HIS A 30 5.31 -11.38 -8.49
CA HIS A 30 3.88 -11.22 -8.71
C HIS A 30 3.50 -11.58 -10.15
N ASN A 31 4.25 -11.09 -11.15
CA ASN A 31 3.99 -11.39 -12.55
C ASN A 31 4.22 -12.86 -12.88
N CYS A 32 5.22 -13.53 -12.31
CA CYS A 32 5.40 -14.97 -12.41
C CYS A 32 4.20 -15.74 -11.82
N ALA A 33 3.67 -15.28 -10.69
CA ALA A 33 2.50 -15.87 -10.05
C ALA A 33 1.23 -15.70 -10.91
N VAL A 34 1.03 -14.52 -11.48
CA VAL A 34 -0.07 -14.26 -12.44
C VAL A 34 0.08 -15.14 -13.68
N TYR A 35 1.30 -15.25 -14.23
CA TYR A 35 1.55 -16.12 -15.38
C TYR A 35 1.17 -17.57 -15.09
N TYR A 36 1.64 -18.13 -13.97
CA TYR A 36 1.29 -19.48 -13.55
C TYR A 36 -0.23 -19.65 -13.42
N ALA A 37 -0.89 -18.76 -12.72
CA ALA A 37 -2.34 -18.80 -12.52
C ALA A 37 -3.12 -18.73 -13.85
N ARG A 38 -2.67 -17.88 -14.79
CA ARG A 38 -3.26 -17.75 -16.13
C ARG A 38 -3.07 -19.02 -16.96
N GLN A 39 -1.88 -19.66 -16.94
CA GLN A 39 -1.65 -20.91 -17.65
C GLN A 39 -2.60 -22.01 -17.17
N ILE A 40 -2.77 -22.17 -15.87
CA ILE A 40 -3.69 -23.16 -15.30
C ILE A 40 -5.14 -22.85 -15.68
N TYR A 41 -5.55 -21.59 -15.54
CA TYR A 41 -6.92 -21.19 -15.84
C TYR A 41 -7.28 -21.38 -17.33
N PHE A 42 -6.45 -20.87 -18.25
CA PHE A 42 -6.77 -20.90 -19.68
C PHE A 42 -6.53 -22.24 -20.34
N LYS A 43 -5.61 -23.07 -19.83
CA LYS A 43 -5.34 -24.40 -20.40
C LYS A 43 -6.14 -25.52 -19.76
N ALA A 44 -6.34 -25.46 -18.44
CA ALA A 44 -7.01 -26.52 -17.68
C ALA A 44 -8.38 -26.13 -17.12
N HIS A 45 -8.84 -24.91 -17.39
CA HIS A 45 -10.10 -24.35 -16.87
C HIS A 45 -10.27 -24.48 -15.35
N THR A 46 -9.14 -24.46 -14.62
CA THR A 46 -9.07 -24.68 -13.18
C THR A 46 -8.58 -23.44 -12.46
N TYR A 47 -9.08 -23.20 -11.25
CA TYR A 47 -8.68 -22.08 -10.41
C TYR A 47 -7.60 -22.54 -9.42
N VAL A 48 -6.45 -21.84 -9.43
CA VAL A 48 -5.39 -22.09 -8.46
C VAL A 48 -5.76 -21.56 -7.09
N ARG A 49 -5.35 -22.26 -6.03
CA ARG A 49 -5.43 -21.78 -4.65
C ARG A 49 -4.16 -21.04 -4.27
N PRO A 50 -4.18 -20.14 -3.25
CA PRO A 50 -2.99 -19.45 -2.78
C PRO A 50 -1.80 -20.36 -2.50
N PHE A 51 -2.04 -21.49 -1.85
CA PHE A 51 -0.99 -22.47 -1.52
C PHE A 51 -0.37 -23.14 -2.77
N ASP A 52 -1.16 -23.37 -3.81
CA ASP A 52 -0.66 -23.97 -5.07
C ASP A 52 0.31 -23.01 -5.76
N VAL A 53 -0.01 -21.71 -5.79
CA VAL A 53 0.85 -20.67 -6.35
C VAL A 53 2.17 -20.55 -5.57
N ILE A 54 2.09 -20.57 -4.24
CA ILE A 54 3.28 -20.52 -3.36
C ILE A 54 4.19 -21.72 -3.66
N ASN A 55 3.64 -22.93 -3.70
CA ASN A 55 4.43 -24.14 -3.92
C ASN A 55 5.06 -24.18 -5.31
N ALA A 56 4.34 -23.78 -6.35
CA ALA A 56 4.86 -23.74 -7.72
C ALA A 56 6.05 -22.79 -7.88
N LEU A 57 6.09 -21.71 -7.07
CA LEU A 57 7.10 -20.67 -7.22
C LEU A 57 8.23 -20.69 -6.19
N LYS A 58 8.25 -21.63 -5.25
CA LYS A 58 9.31 -21.72 -4.21
C LYS A 58 10.74 -21.74 -4.79
N ARG A 59 10.94 -22.30 -5.98
CA ARG A 59 12.24 -22.38 -6.65
C ARG A 59 12.48 -21.23 -7.64
N ASN A 60 11.53 -20.29 -7.76
CA ASN A 60 11.67 -19.16 -8.65
C ASN A 60 12.78 -18.20 -8.12
N PRO A 61 13.69 -17.69 -8.97
CA PRO A 61 14.79 -16.82 -8.53
C PRO A 61 14.31 -15.53 -7.86
N HIS A 62 13.14 -14.98 -8.24
CA HIS A 62 12.56 -13.81 -7.63
C HIS A 62 11.98 -14.12 -6.24
N TYR A 63 11.50 -15.34 -6.02
CA TYR A 63 11.09 -15.80 -4.70
C TYR A 63 12.28 -15.84 -3.73
N GLY A 64 13.43 -16.40 -4.17
CA GLY A 64 14.65 -16.46 -3.38
C GLY A 64 15.33 -15.11 -3.12
N ALA A 65 14.97 -14.07 -3.85
CA ALA A 65 15.45 -12.70 -3.61
C ALA A 65 14.76 -12.02 -2.41
N LEU A 66 13.56 -12.45 -2.05
CA LEU A 66 12.78 -11.92 -0.94
C LEU A 66 12.95 -12.76 0.32
N CYS A 67 12.61 -12.21 1.48
CA CYS A 67 12.36 -12.99 2.69
C CYS A 67 11.24 -14.00 2.41
N ALA A 68 11.39 -15.23 2.86
CA ALA A 68 10.47 -16.33 2.51
C ALA A 68 8.99 -16.01 2.81
N GLN A 69 8.71 -15.43 3.98
CA GLN A 69 7.34 -15.06 4.35
C GLN A 69 6.79 -13.93 3.45
N ALA A 70 7.62 -12.95 3.08
CA ALA A 70 7.21 -11.89 2.17
C ALA A 70 6.96 -12.40 0.74
N ALA A 71 7.79 -13.33 0.27
CA ALA A 71 7.58 -14.01 -1.01
C ALA A 71 6.27 -14.82 -1.01
N GLN A 72 5.96 -15.52 0.10
CA GLN A 72 4.70 -16.24 0.28
C GLN A 72 3.50 -15.28 0.20
N GLN A 73 3.58 -14.11 0.85
CA GLN A 73 2.51 -13.10 0.78
C GLN A 73 2.30 -12.60 -0.66
N THR A 74 3.39 -12.32 -1.39
CA THR A 74 3.30 -11.88 -2.79
C THR A 74 2.63 -12.94 -3.68
N CYS A 75 3.00 -14.21 -3.55
CA CYS A 75 2.40 -15.30 -4.29
C CYS A 75 0.96 -15.57 -3.85
N GLY A 76 0.71 -15.59 -2.54
CA GLY A 76 -0.61 -15.83 -1.95
C GLY A 76 -1.64 -14.80 -2.39
N ALA A 77 -1.25 -13.52 -2.49
CA ALA A 77 -2.12 -12.43 -2.94
C ALA A 77 -2.68 -12.66 -4.36
N VAL A 78 -1.90 -13.29 -5.25
CA VAL A 78 -2.38 -13.66 -6.59
C VAL A 78 -3.42 -14.76 -6.49
N GLY A 79 -3.22 -15.77 -5.65
CA GLY A 79 -4.22 -16.82 -5.42
C GLY A 79 -5.52 -16.28 -4.84
N GLU A 80 -5.46 -15.32 -3.90
CA GLU A 80 -6.64 -14.63 -3.38
C GLU A 80 -7.34 -13.78 -4.47
N SER A 81 -6.58 -13.15 -5.36
CA SER A 81 -7.16 -12.43 -6.51
C SER A 81 -7.90 -13.38 -7.48
N VAL A 82 -7.36 -14.58 -7.70
CA VAL A 82 -8.04 -15.63 -8.49
C VAL A 82 -9.31 -16.11 -7.80
N LYS A 83 -9.28 -16.28 -6.48
CA LYS A 83 -10.47 -16.64 -5.68
C LYS A 83 -11.56 -15.56 -5.79
N SER A 84 -11.19 -14.30 -5.69
CA SER A 84 -12.10 -13.16 -5.89
C SER A 84 -12.70 -13.15 -7.29
N PHE A 85 -11.87 -13.35 -8.32
CA PHE A 85 -12.34 -13.48 -9.71
C PHE A 85 -13.35 -14.61 -9.86
N LYS A 86 -13.09 -15.79 -9.26
CA LYS A 86 -14.05 -16.93 -9.27
C LYS A 86 -15.39 -16.52 -8.68
N GLY A 87 -15.38 -15.78 -7.55
CA GLY A 87 -16.62 -15.27 -6.93
C GLY A 87 -17.38 -14.31 -7.84
N LEU A 88 -16.66 -13.38 -8.48
CA LEU A 88 -17.27 -12.42 -9.41
C LEU A 88 -17.85 -13.07 -10.66
N ILE A 89 -17.17 -14.08 -11.23
CA ILE A 89 -17.70 -14.87 -12.37
C ILE A 89 -18.98 -15.59 -12.00
N LYS A 90 -19.09 -16.11 -10.76
CA LYS A 90 -20.33 -16.72 -10.28
C LYS A 90 -21.47 -15.70 -10.25
N LEU A 91 -21.24 -14.52 -9.67
CA LEU A 91 -22.24 -13.45 -9.61
C LEU A 91 -22.65 -12.95 -11.02
N PHE A 92 -21.70 -12.86 -11.94
CA PHE A 92 -21.99 -12.51 -13.33
C PHE A 92 -22.89 -13.54 -14.02
N ARG A 93 -22.63 -14.85 -13.83
CA ARG A 93 -23.48 -15.94 -14.36
C ARG A 93 -24.88 -15.96 -13.74
N GLU A 94 -25.01 -15.49 -12.52
CA GLU A 94 -26.30 -15.34 -11.84
C GLU A 94 -27.05 -14.05 -12.23
N GLY A 95 -26.53 -13.25 -13.17
CA GLY A 95 -27.13 -12.00 -13.61
C GLY A 95 -27.04 -10.86 -12.58
N LYS A 96 -26.20 -11.01 -11.54
CA LYS A 96 -26.02 -10.01 -10.47
C LYS A 96 -24.95 -8.97 -10.76
N LEU A 97 -24.26 -9.07 -11.89
CA LEU A 97 -23.25 -8.10 -12.37
C LEU A 97 -23.54 -7.75 -13.83
N GLU A 98 -23.47 -6.47 -14.15
CA GLU A 98 -23.70 -5.94 -15.50
C GLU A 98 -22.50 -6.15 -16.44
N PHE A 99 -21.30 -6.33 -15.88
CA PHE A 99 -20.07 -6.48 -16.66
C PHE A 99 -19.38 -7.82 -16.40
N GLN A 100 -18.75 -8.36 -17.43
CA GLN A 100 -17.96 -9.58 -17.31
C GLN A 100 -16.65 -9.32 -16.59
N PRO A 101 -16.37 -9.97 -15.44
CA PRO A 101 -15.11 -9.83 -14.73
C PRO A 101 -13.92 -10.29 -15.57
N LYS A 102 -12.81 -9.57 -15.44
CA LYS A 102 -11.54 -9.92 -16.11
C LYS A 102 -10.63 -10.68 -15.15
N PHE A 103 -9.95 -11.69 -15.69
CA PHE A 103 -8.93 -12.42 -14.92
C PHE A 103 -7.79 -11.48 -14.48
N PRO A 104 -7.16 -11.69 -13.29
CA PRO A 104 -6.07 -10.88 -12.82
C PRO A 104 -4.98 -10.66 -13.89
N ASN A 105 -4.58 -9.42 -14.08
CA ASN A 105 -3.63 -9.01 -15.11
C ASN A 105 -2.23 -8.79 -14.55
N TYR A 106 -1.24 -8.73 -15.45
CA TYR A 106 0.13 -8.41 -15.11
C TYR A 106 0.27 -6.96 -14.64
N ARG A 107 1.22 -6.77 -13.76
CA ARG A 107 1.73 -5.44 -13.40
C ARG A 107 2.72 -4.96 -14.45
N THR A 108 2.89 -3.64 -14.56
CA THR A 108 3.83 -3.04 -15.50
C THR A 108 5.24 -3.59 -15.31
N PRO A 109 5.90 -4.10 -16.37
CA PRO A 109 7.29 -4.54 -16.30
C PRO A 109 8.21 -3.41 -15.82
N GLY A 110 9.23 -3.74 -15.00
CA GLY A 110 10.15 -2.76 -14.42
C GLY A 110 9.56 -1.89 -13.32
N GLY A 111 8.26 -2.00 -13.02
CA GLY A 111 7.62 -1.30 -11.93
C GLY A 111 7.97 -1.87 -10.55
N PHE A 112 7.49 -1.21 -9.52
CA PHE A 112 7.59 -1.65 -8.12
C PHE A 112 6.29 -2.28 -7.64
N HIS A 113 6.40 -3.29 -6.78
CA HIS A 113 5.28 -3.84 -6.03
C HIS A 113 5.55 -3.75 -4.54
N LEU A 114 4.48 -3.61 -3.76
CA LEU A 114 4.57 -3.63 -2.31
C LEU A 114 5.14 -4.98 -1.81
N ILE A 115 5.71 -4.95 -0.61
CA ILE A 115 6.16 -6.15 0.09
C ILE A 115 5.49 -6.18 1.45
N ALA A 116 4.78 -7.28 1.73
CA ALA A 116 4.13 -7.49 3.02
C ALA A 116 4.93 -8.45 3.89
N TYR A 117 5.22 -8.02 5.11
CA TYR A 117 5.89 -8.80 6.15
C TYR A 117 4.88 -9.12 7.25
N PRO A 118 4.36 -10.35 7.34
CA PRO A 118 3.48 -10.74 8.43
C PRO A 118 4.24 -10.68 9.77
N LYS A 119 3.52 -10.49 10.87
CA LYS A 119 4.13 -10.34 12.22
C LYS A 119 5.17 -11.43 12.55
N GLN A 120 4.90 -12.66 12.14
CA GLN A 120 5.82 -13.79 12.38
C GLN A 120 7.17 -13.67 11.66
N ALA A 121 7.29 -12.81 10.64
CA ALA A 121 8.53 -12.54 9.91
C ALA A 121 9.36 -11.44 10.58
N LEU A 122 8.76 -10.62 11.42
CA LEU A 122 9.39 -9.44 12.03
C LEU A 122 10.26 -9.83 13.24
N GLY A 123 11.17 -8.95 13.62
CA GLY A 123 11.92 -9.07 14.88
C GLY A 123 10.95 -9.17 16.08
N LYS A 124 11.25 -10.06 17.03
CA LYS A 124 10.35 -10.36 18.15
C LYS A 124 10.22 -9.23 19.18
N LYS A 125 11.14 -8.28 19.17
CA LYS A 125 11.19 -7.16 20.11
C LYS A 125 11.51 -5.86 19.35
N LEU A 126 11.02 -4.76 19.87
CA LEU A 126 11.45 -3.43 19.48
C LEU A 126 12.85 -3.18 20.07
N ILE A 127 13.72 -2.58 19.26
CA ILE A 127 15.01 -2.07 19.67
C ILE A 127 14.98 -0.56 19.42
N ASP A 128 15.07 0.23 20.47
CA ASP A 128 15.01 1.70 20.40
C ASP A 128 13.80 2.22 19.61
N GLY A 129 12.62 1.62 19.83
CA GLY A 129 11.38 1.99 19.14
C GLY A 129 11.35 1.58 17.66
N GLN A 130 12.29 0.74 17.21
CA GLN A 130 12.36 0.29 15.82
C GLN A 130 12.08 -1.20 15.69
N ILE A 131 11.49 -1.58 14.56
CA ILE A 131 11.22 -2.97 14.19
C ILE A 131 12.24 -3.41 13.15
N SER A 132 12.87 -4.58 13.41
CA SER A 132 13.78 -5.20 12.46
C SER A 132 13.01 -5.96 11.38
N ILE A 133 13.24 -5.58 10.12
CA ILE A 133 12.65 -6.18 8.92
C ILE A 133 13.69 -7.09 8.25
N PRO A 134 13.42 -8.39 8.10
CA PRO A 134 14.39 -9.32 7.52
C PRO A 134 14.51 -9.18 6.01
N LEU A 135 15.70 -9.39 5.49
CA LEU A 135 16.00 -9.42 4.05
C LEU A 135 16.17 -10.86 3.55
N GLY A 136 15.96 -11.06 2.26
CA GLY A 136 16.22 -12.34 1.59
C GLY A 136 17.70 -12.68 1.53
N GLN A 137 18.04 -13.97 1.35
CA GLN A 137 19.44 -14.44 1.34
C GLN A 137 20.29 -13.79 0.25
N LYS A 138 19.74 -13.59 -0.93
CA LYS A 138 20.45 -12.91 -2.03
C LYS A 138 20.79 -11.46 -1.68
N VAL A 139 19.84 -10.74 -1.07
CA VAL A 139 20.05 -9.34 -0.65
C VAL A 139 21.12 -9.29 0.43
N LYS A 140 21.07 -10.21 1.40
CA LYS A 140 22.13 -10.32 2.43
C LYS A 140 23.51 -10.53 1.86
N ALA A 141 23.63 -11.40 0.84
CA ALA A 141 24.89 -11.68 0.18
C ALA A 141 25.42 -10.51 -0.65
N TRP A 142 24.54 -9.78 -1.34
CA TRP A 142 24.94 -8.72 -2.27
C TRP A 142 25.18 -7.37 -1.58
N PHE A 143 24.38 -7.03 -0.60
CA PHE A 143 24.42 -5.73 0.10
C PHE A 143 25.07 -5.80 1.48
N GLY A 144 25.42 -7.00 1.97
CA GLY A 144 25.97 -7.18 3.32
C GLY A 144 24.98 -6.92 4.47
N LEU A 145 23.73 -6.55 4.16
CA LEU A 145 22.69 -6.22 5.13
C LEU A 145 21.86 -7.43 5.51
N LYS A 146 21.77 -7.75 6.81
CA LYS A 146 20.93 -8.85 7.31
C LYS A 146 19.45 -8.46 7.44
N ASN A 147 19.20 -7.24 7.82
CA ASN A 147 17.89 -6.63 8.04
C ASN A 147 18.00 -5.10 7.90
N PHE A 148 16.87 -4.43 7.89
CA PHE A 148 16.80 -2.98 8.06
C PHE A 148 15.81 -2.62 9.16
N GLN A 149 15.92 -1.41 9.70
CA GLN A 149 15.10 -0.94 10.80
C GLN A 149 14.00 0.00 10.30
N VAL A 150 12.81 -0.14 10.87
CA VAL A 150 11.68 0.73 10.61
C VAL A 150 11.17 1.29 11.94
N PRO A 151 11.10 2.62 12.11
CA PRO A 151 10.59 3.21 13.33
C PRO A 151 9.11 2.85 13.49
N MET A 152 8.72 2.44 14.69
CA MET A 152 7.32 2.15 15.00
C MET A 152 6.63 3.43 15.48
N PRO A 153 5.41 3.74 15.01
CA PRO A 153 4.62 4.84 15.56
C PRO A 153 4.38 4.65 17.06
N SER A 154 4.59 5.72 17.84
CA SER A 154 4.50 5.66 19.32
C SER A 154 3.10 5.38 19.85
N ASN A 155 2.07 5.62 19.04
CA ASN A 155 0.67 5.37 19.37
C ASN A 155 0.19 3.93 19.05
N LEU A 156 1.07 3.05 18.53
CA LEU A 156 0.74 1.67 18.23
C LEU A 156 1.43 0.72 19.21
N ASP A 157 0.70 -0.30 19.63
CA ASP A 157 1.29 -1.42 20.39
C ASP A 157 1.77 -2.51 19.43
N TYR A 158 3.01 -2.98 19.65
CA TYR A 158 3.58 -4.11 18.92
C TYR A 158 2.73 -5.39 19.05
N ALA A 159 2.06 -5.60 20.18
CA ALA A 159 1.19 -6.75 20.37
C ALA A 159 0.03 -6.81 19.38
N GLU A 160 -0.51 -5.65 19.03
CA GLU A 160 -1.64 -5.48 18.11
C GLU A 160 -1.24 -5.56 16.63
N LEU A 161 0.04 -5.36 16.34
CA LEU A 161 0.57 -5.42 14.97
C LEU A 161 0.29 -6.78 14.31
N ARG A 162 -0.11 -6.77 13.04
CA ARG A 162 -0.38 -7.96 12.21
C ARG A 162 0.61 -8.12 11.09
N GLU A 163 0.90 -7.04 10.39
CA GLU A 163 1.89 -7.01 9.32
C GLU A 163 2.45 -5.60 9.11
N ILE A 164 3.60 -5.52 8.49
CA ILE A 164 4.17 -4.27 7.96
C ILE A 164 4.29 -4.43 6.46
N ARG A 165 3.82 -3.42 5.73
CA ARG A 165 3.96 -3.34 4.28
C ARG A 165 4.95 -2.25 3.91
N ILE A 166 5.89 -2.55 3.04
CA ILE A 166 6.74 -1.54 2.41
C ILE A 166 6.08 -1.13 1.10
N LEU A 167 5.66 0.11 1.02
CA LEU A 167 4.92 0.66 -0.11
C LEU A 167 5.80 1.61 -0.93
N PRO A 168 6.20 1.23 -2.14
CA PRO A 168 6.81 2.17 -3.08
C PRO A 168 5.72 3.08 -3.67
N ARG A 169 5.91 4.39 -3.55
CA ARG A 169 4.97 5.38 -4.08
C ARG A 169 5.73 6.64 -4.52
N ASN A 170 5.59 7.01 -5.79
CA ASN A 170 6.13 8.27 -6.33
C ASN A 170 7.61 8.54 -5.99
N GLY A 171 8.45 7.49 -6.07
CA GLY A 171 9.89 7.60 -5.75
C GLY A 171 10.22 7.67 -4.25
N CYS A 172 9.22 7.53 -3.39
CA CYS A 172 9.35 7.40 -1.94
C CYS A 172 8.95 6.01 -1.47
N PHE A 173 9.33 5.66 -0.25
CA PHE A 173 8.92 4.43 0.41
C PHE A 173 8.19 4.76 1.71
N TYR A 174 7.09 4.05 1.94
CA TYR A 174 6.32 4.13 3.18
C TYR A 174 6.34 2.78 3.88
N ALA A 175 6.41 2.80 5.19
CA ALA A 175 6.03 1.65 6.00
C ALA A 175 4.58 1.82 6.44
N GLU A 176 3.76 0.83 6.11
CA GLU A 176 2.35 0.75 6.50
C GLU A 176 2.18 -0.33 7.55
N PHE A 177 1.70 0.07 8.71
CA PHE A 177 1.45 -0.81 9.85
C PHE A 177 -0.01 -1.22 9.85
N VAL A 178 -0.28 -2.50 9.66
CA VAL A 178 -1.62 -3.06 9.80
C VAL A 178 -1.75 -3.67 11.20
N TYR A 179 -2.71 -3.19 11.96
CA TYR A 179 -2.91 -3.59 13.36
C TYR A 179 -4.37 -3.94 13.63
N LYS A 180 -4.59 -4.72 14.68
CA LYS A 180 -5.94 -5.01 15.16
C LYS A 180 -6.34 -3.93 16.15
N SER A 181 -7.24 -3.04 15.74
CA SER A 181 -7.84 -2.07 16.64
C SER A 181 -8.88 -2.78 17.52
N ILE A 182 -8.75 -2.60 18.83
CA ILE A 182 -9.84 -2.89 19.74
C ILE A 182 -10.88 -1.79 19.48
N SER A 183 -12.10 -2.17 19.15
CA SER A 183 -13.19 -1.20 19.07
C SER A 183 -13.41 -0.65 20.48
N VAL A 184 -12.85 0.50 20.77
CA VAL A 184 -13.29 1.28 21.93
C VAL A 184 -14.73 1.66 21.58
N GLN A 185 -15.70 1.15 22.35
CA GLN A 185 -17.03 1.74 22.31
C GLN A 185 -16.83 3.20 22.68
N ALA A 186 -17.16 4.08 21.75
CA ALA A 186 -17.14 5.51 22.04
C ALA A 186 -18.16 5.71 23.19
N VAL A 187 -17.65 5.96 24.39
CA VAL A 187 -18.46 6.46 25.49
C VAL A 187 -18.68 7.94 25.18
N GLY A 188 -19.52 8.19 24.18
CA GLY A 188 -19.98 9.52 23.82
C GLY A 188 -21.26 9.83 24.55
N ASP A 189 -21.50 11.08 24.86
CA ASP A 189 -22.84 11.55 25.25
C ASP A 189 -23.69 11.55 23.99
N ASP A 190 -24.57 10.56 23.81
CA ASP A 190 -25.45 10.39 22.65
C ASP A 190 -26.32 11.62 22.35
N ARG A 191 -26.40 12.55 23.32
CA ARG A 191 -27.10 13.83 23.16
C ARG A 191 -26.26 14.89 22.46
N LYS A 192 -24.94 14.71 22.31
CA LYS A 192 -24.07 15.66 21.64
C LYS A 192 -23.83 15.21 20.17
N ALA A 193 -24.24 16.07 19.27
CA ALA A 193 -24.09 15.85 17.83
C ALA A 193 -23.33 16.99 17.16
N LEU A 194 -22.50 16.66 16.20
CA LEU A 194 -21.80 17.61 15.34
C LEU A 194 -22.19 17.34 13.89
N GLY A 195 -22.88 18.29 13.27
CA GLY A 195 -23.12 18.30 11.82
C GLY A 195 -21.91 18.89 11.12
N ILE A 196 -21.43 18.20 10.09
CA ILE A 196 -20.26 18.63 9.27
C ILE A 196 -20.69 18.67 7.81
N ASP A 197 -20.55 19.84 7.19
CA ASP A 197 -20.75 20.05 5.76
C ASP A 197 -19.42 20.32 5.06
N HIS A 198 -19.18 19.64 3.93
CA HIS A 198 -17.99 19.79 3.11
C HIS A 198 -18.24 20.79 1.98
N GLY A 199 -17.57 21.93 2.04
CA GLY A 199 -17.68 22.97 1.04
C GLY A 199 -16.44 23.10 0.11
N ILE A 200 -16.60 23.85 -0.98
CA ILE A 200 -15.52 24.15 -1.92
C ILE A 200 -14.64 25.30 -1.43
N ASP A 201 -15.24 26.31 -0.83
CA ASP A 201 -14.55 27.51 -0.34
C ASP A 201 -14.18 27.39 1.14
N ASN A 202 -15.12 26.93 1.96
CA ASN A 202 -14.85 26.49 3.32
C ASN A 202 -14.69 24.97 3.30
N TRP A 203 -13.56 24.48 3.81
CA TRP A 203 -13.33 23.03 3.77
C TRP A 203 -14.34 22.27 4.61
N LEU A 204 -14.59 22.75 5.83
CA LEU A 204 -15.63 22.20 6.69
C LEU A 204 -16.42 23.35 7.34
N THR A 205 -17.75 23.26 7.31
CA THR A 205 -18.64 24.04 8.14
C THR A 205 -19.22 23.10 9.19
N CYS A 206 -18.99 23.40 10.45
CA CYS A 206 -19.34 22.55 11.58
C CYS A 206 -20.35 23.24 12.48
N ILE A 207 -21.45 22.55 12.80
CA ILE A 207 -22.52 23.03 13.69
C ILE A 207 -22.77 21.97 14.76
N SER A 208 -22.61 22.33 16.01
CA SER A 208 -22.93 21.46 17.15
C SER A 208 -24.31 21.81 17.75
N ASN A 209 -25.03 20.80 18.18
CA ASN A 209 -26.26 21.00 18.98
C ASN A 209 -26.00 21.56 20.39
N SER A 210 -24.73 21.67 20.78
CA SER A 210 -24.33 22.38 22.02
C SER A 210 -24.12 23.90 21.82
N GLY A 211 -24.48 24.45 20.66
CA GLY A 211 -24.38 25.87 20.35
C GLY A 211 -23.02 26.32 19.77
N THR A 212 -22.08 25.42 19.54
CA THR A 212 -20.78 25.77 18.95
C THR A 212 -20.84 25.63 17.43
N THR A 213 -20.48 26.71 16.72
CA THR A 213 -20.36 26.72 15.26
C THR A 213 -18.95 27.18 14.90
N PHE A 214 -18.28 26.48 13.98
CA PHE A 214 -16.97 26.88 13.47
C PHE A 214 -16.78 26.50 12.00
N ILE A 215 -15.90 27.23 11.33
CA ILE A 215 -15.54 26.99 9.93
C ILE A 215 -14.05 26.68 9.87
N ILE A 216 -13.69 25.63 9.14
CA ILE A 216 -12.32 25.33 8.77
C ILE A 216 -12.08 25.81 7.35
N ASP A 217 -11.23 26.81 7.21
CA ASP A 217 -10.90 27.44 5.94
C ASP A 217 -10.05 26.50 5.05
N GLY A 218 -10.52 26.28 3.84
CA GLY A 218 -9.82 25.47 2.83
C GLY A 218 -8.90 26.26 1.90
N LYS A 219 -8.73 27.57 2.06
CA LYS A 219 -7.99 28.43 1.12
C LYS A 219 -6.56 27.99 0.92
N HIS A 220 -5.86 27.61 1.99
CA HIS A 220 -4.50 27.09 1.89
C HIS A 220 -4.44 25.82 1.03
N LEU A 221 -5.34 24.84 1.27
CA LEU A 221 -5.41 23.60 0.49
C LEU A 221 -5.75 23.86 -0.97
N LYS A 222 -6.67 24.80 -1.22
CA LYS A 222 -7.04 25.25 -2.57
C LYS A 222 -5.84 25.86 -3.29
N SER A 223 -5.07 26.72 -2.63
CA SER A 223 -3.88 27.33 -3.20
C SER A 223 -2.78 26.32 -3.52
N VAL A 224 -2.53 25.34 -2.64
CA VAL A 224 -1.59 24.24 -2.88
C VAL A 224 -2.03 23.40 -4.07
N ASN A 225 -3.33 23.09 -4.20
CA ASN A 225 -3.86 22.36 -5.35
C ASN A 225 -3.75 23.15 -6.67
N GLN A 226 -4.05 24.44 -6.64
CA GLN A 226 -3.91 25.30 -7.82
C GLN A 226 -2.47 25.41 -8.28
N TRP A 227 -1.54 25.62 -7.34
CA TRP A 227 -0.11 25.63 -7.64
C TRP A 227 0.36 24.30 -8.23
N TYR A 228 -0.06 23.18 -7.63
CA TYR A 228 0.24 21.84 -8.12
C TYR A 228 -0.27 21.64 -9.56
N ASN A 229 -1.53 21.97 -9.83
CA ASN A 229 -2.12 21.81 -11.16
C ASN A 229 -1.40 22.65 -12.22
N LYS A 230 -1.06 23.91 -11.91
CA LYS A 230 -0.26 24.76 -12.81
C LYS A 230 1.09 24.14 -13.10
N ARG A 231 1.76 23.62 -12.07
CA ARG A 231 3.08 23.02 -12.23
C ARG A 231 3.05 21.72 -13.02
N VAL A 232 2.03 20.89 -12.80
CA VAL A 232 1.78 19.67 -13.60
C VAL A 232 1.53 20.04 -15.06
N ALA A 233 0.67 21.03 -15.33
CA ALA A 233 0.40 21.48 -16.69
C ALA A 233 1.68 21.89 -17.43
N THR A 234 2.54 22.70 -16.80
CA THR A 234 3.84 23.08 -17.37
C THR A 234 4.75 21.88 -17.65
N LEU A 235 4.80 20.90 -16.74
CA LEU A 235 5.65 19.72 -16.92
C LEU A 235 5.11 18.72 -17.93
N MET A 236 3.82 18.77 -18.22
CA MET A 236 3.13 17.93 -19.19
C MET A 236 3.04 18.57 -20.58
N GLU A 237 3.39 19.84 -20.70
CA GLU A 237 3.35 20.57 -21.97
C GLU A 237 4.18 19.86 -23.05
N GLY A 238 3.58 19.62 -24.22
CA GLY A 238 4.21 18.89 -25.33
C GLY A 238 4.49 17.40 -25.06
N LYS A 239 3.96 16.82 -24.00
CA LYS A 239 4.13 15.39 -23.68
C LYS A 239 2.90 14.57 -24.06
N HIS A 240 3.11 13.28 -24.34
CA HIS A 240 2.01 12.36 -24.65
C HIS A 240 1.15 12.06 -23.40
N ASN A 241 -0.09 11.65 -23.63
CA ASN A 241 -0.99 11.21 -22.56
C ASN A 241 -0.36 10.06 -21.76
N GLY A 242 -0.37 10.19 -20.41
CA GLY A 242 0.22 9.21 -19.51
C GLY A 242 1.73 9.40 -19.29
N PHE A 243 2.33 10.49 -19.81
CA PHE A 243 3.72 10.81 -19.48
C PHE A 243 3.90 10.96 -17.98
N TRP A 244 4.94 10.32 -17.42
CA TRP A 244 5.27 10.37 -16.02
C TRP A 244 6.79 10.47 -15.83
N SER A 245 7.24 11.37 -14.98
CA SER A 245 8.65 11.61 -14.71
C SER A 245 8.94 11.59 -13.22
N HIS A 246 10.21 11.45 -12.84
CA HIS A 246 10.63 11.58 -11.44
C HIS A 246 10.25 12.95 -10.85
N GLN A 247 10.27 14.00 -11.65
CA GLN A 247 9.89 15.34 -11.22
C GLN A 247 8.39 15.42 -10.91
N LEU A 248 7.53 14.86 -11.78
CA LEU A 248 6.10 14.75 -11.55
C LEU A 248 5.80 13.88 -10.31
N ALA A 249 6.49 12.76 -10.17
CA ALA A 249 6.35 11.89 -8.99
C ALA A 249 6.66 12.63 -7.68
N ARG A 250 7.79 13.35 -7.62
CA ARG A 250 8.20 14.14 -6.45
C ARG A 250 7.21 15.27 -6.13
N LEU A 251 6.76 15.98 -7.15
CA LEU A 251 5.77 17.05 -7.02
C LEU A 251 4.45 16.51 -6.46
N THR A 252 3.96 15.42 -7.05
CA THR A 252 2.72 14.74 -6.63
C THR A 252 2.81 14.26 -5.19
N GLU A 253 3.93 13.65 -4.81
CA GLU A 253 4.08 13.15 -3.46
C GLU A 253 4.20 14.28 -2.41
N LYS A 254 4.88 15.37 -2.75
CA LYS A 254 4.94 16.58 -1.91
C LYS A 254 3.54 17.12 -1.64
N ARG A 255 2.74 17.31 -2.69
CA ARG A 255 1.35 17.77 -2.58
C ARG A 255 0.50 16.80 -1.76
N ASN A 256 0.60 15.50 -2.00
CA ASN A 256 -0.19 14.50 -1.29
C ASN A 256 0.14 14.46 0.22
N ARG A 257 1.38 14.69 0.61
CA ARG A 257 1.76 14.81 2.03
C ARG A 257 1.15 16.07 2.65
N GLN A 258 1.26 17.21 2.00
CA GLN A 258 0.65 18.45 2.48
C GLN A 258 -0.86 18.32 2.69
N MET A 259 -1.56 17.60 1.79
CA MET A 259 -2.99 17.34 1.94
C MET A 259 -3.31 16.40 3.12
N ARG A 260 -2.48 15.38 3.36
CA ARG A 260 -2.66 14.49 4.51
C ARG A 260 -2.37 15.19 5.84
N ASP A 261 -1.30 15.97 5.88
CA ASP A 261 -0.88 16.68 7.09
C ASP A 261 -1.97 17.70 7.50
N ALA A 262 -2.56 18.41 6.53
CA ALA A 262 -3.65 19.35 6.79
C ALA A 262 -4.95 18.67 7.25
N GLY A 263 -5.16 17.39 6.91
CA GLY A 263 -6.31 16.61 7.39
C GLY A 263 -6.09 15.94 8.75
N ALA A 264 -4.87 16.02 9.29
CA ALA A 264 -4.48 15.41 10.56
C ALA A 264 -4.37 16.45 11.71
N THR A 265 -4.39 17.74 11.38
CA THR A 265 -4.40 18.87 12.32
C THR A 265 -5.83 19.34 12.59
#